data_b7cd5e76026419545b915225ba8d3dfd
#
_entry.id   b7cd5e76026419545b915225ba8d3dfd
#
_cell.length_a   1.000
_cell.length_b   1.000
_cell.length_c   1.000
_cell.angle_alpha   90.00
_cell.angle_beta   90.00
_cell.angle_gamma   90.00
#
_symmetry.space_group_name_H-M   'P 1'
#
loop_
_entity.id
_entity.type
_entity.pdbx_description
1 polymer ?
#
loop_
_entity_poly.entity_id
_entity_poly.type
_entity_poly.pdbx_seq_one_letter_code
_entity_poly.pdbx_strand_id
1 'polypeptide(L)'
;MAFYHRTFSSELIAAINSASARLGPFELTRQFLYFYMSEQGIFDDGLWECVHDLSESSFSDADFDARLLQVYDEYGSDYSDESDLDPRKEPERWNQVATGVTVMDSLLCGVRDSIKNLPFNACYNAKSYEWSYDRIRESIESLDYASRFRHGLSPELVAEIDVATVKFGPLNFVKKFLRNHLLDHGIHDGEVWDCVAELSESSCKDPSYIDRLERLSKKYDEDYCSNIDYEPAQLQALTAYMSVIDSILRGLGGSVEEFPYHACYAMLDSRWDFGKLIAKVKSLE
;
A
#
# COMPACT_ATOMS: atom_id res chain seq x y z
N MET A 1 3.25 1.12 26.91
CA MET A 1 4.65 1.65 26.96
C MET A 1 5.57 0.89 27.92
N ALA A 2 5.22 0.70 29.20
CA ALA A 2 6.12 0.03 30.18
C ALA A 2 6.51 -1.42 29.82
N PHE A 3 5.68 -2.16 29.05
CA PHE A 3 5.95 -3.51 28.61
C PHE A 3 7.07 -3.53 27.57
N TYR A 4 6.97 -2.72 26.52
CA TYR A 4 7.95 -2.70 25.42
C TYR A 4 9.32 -2.19 25.85
N HIS A 5 9.38 -1.26 26.82
CA HIS A 5 10.64 -0.80 27.43
C HIS A 5 11.43 -1.89 28.17
N ARG A 6 10.77 -3.00 28.54
CA ARG A 6 11.43 -4.17 29.15
C ARG A 6 11.84 -5.22 28.11
N THR A 7 11.26 -5.18 26.93
CA THR A 7 11.38 -6.21 25.91
C THR A 7 12.33 -5.79 24.79
N PHE A 8 12.26 -4.51 24.39
CA PHE A 8 13.07 -3.97 23.31
C PHE A 8 14.35 -3.28 23.81
N SER A 9 15.38 -3.27 22.97
CA SER A 9 16.57 -2.47 23.22
C SER A 9 16.25 -0.96 23.16
N SER A 10 17.08 -0.14 23.83
CA SER A 10 16.93 1.33 23.79
C SER A 10 17.05 1.87 22.37
N GLU A 11 17.90 1.26 21.54
CA GLU A 11 18.14 1.62 20.15
C GLU A 11 16.89 1.35 19.29
N LEU A 12 16.24 0.18 19.44
CA LEU A 12 15.02 -0.14 18.72
C LEU A 12 13.86 0.78 19.12
N ILE A 13 13.71 1.06 20.43
CA ILE A 13 12.70 2.01 20.92
C ILE A 13 12.93 3.40 20.32
N ALA A 14 14.20 3.86 20.26
CA ALA A 14 14.54 5.14 19.66
C ALA A 14 14.21 5.18 18.15
N ALA A 15 14.51 4.10 17.41
CA ALA A 15 14.20 3.98 15.99
C ALA A 15 12.69 4.03 15.75
N ILE A 16 11.89 3.25 16.48
CA ILE A 16 10.42 3.26 16.37
C ILE A 16 9.85 4.64 16.68
N ASN A 17 10.30 5.29 17.77
CA ASN A 17 9.81 6.62 18.14
C ASN A 17 10.19 7.68 17.09
N SER A 18 11.42 7.64 16.56
CA SER A 18 11.88 8.55 15.51
C SER A 18 11.07 8.37 14.22
N ALA A 19 10.86 7.13 13.79
CA ALA A 19 10.06 6.82 12.61
C ALA A 19 8.57 7.18 12.81
N SER A 20 8.00 6.91 14.01
CA SER A 20 6.63 7.31 14.34
C SER A 20 6.44 8.83 14.37
N ALA A 21 7.44 9.59 14.81
CA ALA A 21 7.38 11.05 14.77
C ALA A 21 7.41 11.61 13.34
N ARG A 22 8.08 10.91 12.41
CA ARG A 22 8.22 11.30 11.01
C ARG A 22 7.02 10.86 10.16
N LEU A 23 6.57 9.63 10.29
CA LEU A 23 5.56 9.00 9.45
C LEU A 23 4.15 8.99 10.09
N GLY A 24 4.09 9.09 11.40
CA GLY A 24 2.89 8.75 12.18
C GLY A 24 2.79 7.25 12.47
N PRO A 25 2.04 6.86 13.52
CA PRO A 25 1.98 5.47 13.97
C PRO A 25 1.30 4.53 12.97
N PHE A 26 0.25 4.97 12.29
CA PHE A 26 -0.44 4.15 11.27
C PHE A 26 0.43 3.89 10.08
N GLU A 27 1.02 4.94 9.53
CA GLU A 27 1.85 4.83 8.34
C GLU A 27 3.11 3.99 8.60
N LEU A 28 3.78 4.21 9.73
CA LEU A 28 4.91 3.38 10.12
C LEU A 28 4.52 1.90 10.22
N THR A 29 3.39 1.60 10.88
CA THR A 29 2.92 0.21 11.01
C THR A 29 2.61 -0.40 9.65
N ARG A 30 1.91 0.33 8.80
CA ARG A 30 1.55 -0.11 7.45
C ARG A 30 2.79 -0.45 6.62
N GLN A 31 3.75 0.46 6.55
CA GLN A 31 5.00 0.24 5.82
C GLN A 31 5.80 -0.94 6.38
N PHE A 32 5.88 -1.05 7.70
CA PHE A 32 6.59 -2.15 8.34
C PHE A 32 5.92 -3.49 8.05
N LEU A 33 4.59 -3.59 8.12
CA LEU A 33 3.87 -4.84 7.82
C LEU A 33 3.97 -5.20 6.34
N TYR A 34 3.88 -4.24 5.42
CA TYR A 34 4.13 -4.49 4.00
C TYR A 34 5.54 -5.00 3.74
N PHE A 35 6.54 -4.34 4.34
CA PHE A 35 7.92 -4.80 4.23
C PHE A 35 8.08 -6.21 4.80
N TYR A 36 7.48 -6.48 5.95
CA TYR A 36 7.51 -7.80 6.60
C TYR A 36 6.87 -8.88 5.72
N MET A 37 5.67 -8.66 5.18
CA MET A 37 4.99 -9.60 4.27
C MET A 37 5.81 -9.84 2.99
N SER A 38 6.31 -8.77 2.39
CA SER A 38 7.12 -8.83 1.16
C SER A 38 8.40 -9.66 1.34
N GLU A 39 9.11 -9.46 2.46
CA GLU A 39 10.31 -10.23 2.81
C GLU A 39 10.02 -11.72 3.06
N GLN A 40 8.80 -12.04 3.47
CA GLN A 40 8.33 -13.41 3.62
C GLN A 40 7.74 -14.01 2.34
N GLY A 41 7.66 -13.22 1.26
CA GLY A 41 7.07 -13.64 -0.01
C GLY A 41 5.55 -13.84 0.03
N ILE A 42 4.86 -13.19 0.97
CA ILE A 42 3.41 -13.31 1.16
C ILE A 42 2.71 -12.13 0.49
N PHE A 43 1.85 -12.45 -0.48
CA PHE A 43 1.05 -11.49 -1.27
C PHE A 43 -0.41 -11.94 -1.27
N ASP A 44 -0.99 -12.05 -0.07
CA ASP A 44 -2.40 -12.40 0.11
C ASP A 44 -3.25 -11.13 0.07
N ASP A 45 -4.24 -11.08 -0.82
CA ASP A 45 -5.07 -9.89 -1.04
C ASP A 45 -5.83 -9.47 0.22
N GLY A 46 -6.35 -10.43 1.02
CA GLY A 46 -7.08 -10.14 2.25
C GLY A 46 -6.20 -9.47 3.32
N LEU A 47 -4.98 -9.98 3.51
CA LEU A 47 -4.00 -9.38 4.44
C LEU A 47 -3.55 -8.00 3.96
N TRP A 48 -3.30 -7.84 2.65
CA TRP A 48 -2.88 -6.58 2.06
C TRP A 48 -3.96 -5.51 2.21
N GLU A 49 -5.23 -5.85 1.97
CA GLU A 49 -6.37 -4.94 2.17
C GLU A 49 -6.50 -4.51 3.63
N CYS A 50 -6.37 -5.44 4.59
CA CYS A 50 -6.42 -5.09 6.01
C CYS A 50 -5.30 -4.13 6.43
N VAL A 51 -4.08 -4.33 5.92
CA VAL A 51 -2.95 -3.43 6.18
C VAL A 51 -3.14 -2.10 5.46
N HIS A 52 -3.68 -2.13 4.22
CA HIS A 52 -3.95 -0.94 3.41
C HIS A 52 -4.93 0.01 4.09
N ASP A 53 -6.05 -0.53 4.58
CA ASP A 53 -7.13 0.24 5.19
C ASP A 53 -6.82 0.72 6.61
N LEU A 54 -5.66 0.37 7.14
CA LEU A 54 -5.24 0.79 8.46
C LEU A 54 -5.13 2.32 8.57
N SER A 55 -6.06 2.94 9.30
CA SER A 55 -6.15 4.40 9.49
C SER A 55 -6.79 4.74 10.83
N GLU A 56 -6.82 6.01 11.20
CA GLU A 56 -7.51 6.45 12.42
C GLU A 56 -9.03 6.18 12.37
N SER A 57 -9.65 6.33 11.20
CA SER A 57 -11.08 6.05 10.99
C SER A 57 -11.40 4.56 11.08
N SER A 58 -10.52 3.68 10.60
CA SER A 58 -10.75 2.23 10.63
C SER A 58 -10.83 1.67 12.05
N PHE A 59 -10.17 2.30 13.04
CA PHE A 59 -10.24 1.87 14.44
C PHE A 59 -11.59 2.11 15.11
N SER A 60 -12.46 2.89 14.51
CA SER A 60 -13.85 3.11 14.96
C SER A 60 -14.88 2.47 14.02
N ASP A 61 -14.42 1.75 13.00
CA ASP A 61 -15.26 1.13 12.00
C ASP A 61 -15.53 -0.34 12.35
N ALA A 62 -16.80 -0.67 12.65
CA ALA A 62 -17.21 -2.02 12.97
C ALA A 62 -17.05 -3.00 11.79
N ASP A 63 -17.11 -2.52 10.55
CA ASP A 63 -16.92 -3.34 9.36
C ASP A 63 -15.43 -3.70 9.18
N PHE A 64 -14.52 -2.80 9.56
CA PHE A 64 -13.09 -3.08 9.59
C PHE A 64 -12.76 -4.16 10.63
N ASP A 65 -13.29 -4.03 11.85
CA ASP A 65 -13.12 -5.04 12.90
C ASP A 65 -13.66 -6.41 12.48
N ALA A 66 -14.84 -6.45 11.86
CA ALA A 66 -15.45 -7.70 11.37
C ALA A 66 -14.58 -8.35 10.28
N ARG A 67 -14.01 -7.57 9.37
CA ARG A 67 -13.10 -8.07 8.34
C ARG A 67 -11.78 -8.58 8.93
N LEU A 68 -11.19 -7.85 9.89
CA LEU A 68 -10.01 -8.32 10.60
C LEU A 68 -10.25 -9.68 11.27
N LEU A 69 -11.40 -9.86 11.92
CA LEU A 69 -11.74 -11.13 12.57
C LEU A 69 -11.96 -12.24 11.55
N GLN A 70 -12.59 -11.96 10.42
CA GLN A 70 -12.77 -12.95 9.35
C GLN A 70 -11.41 -13.44 8.81
N VAL A 71 -10.51 -12.53 8.46
CA VAL A 71 -9.17 -12.88 7.97
C VAL A 71 -8.36 -13.59 9.04
N TYR A 72 -8.49 -13.17 10.31
CA TYR A 72 -7.85 -13.85 11.44
C TYR A 72 -8.35 -15.29 11.60
N ASP A 73 -9.65 -15.54 11.46
CA ASP A 73 -10.22 -16.89 11.57
C ASP A 73 -9.73 -17.80 10.44
N GLU A 74 -9.53 -17.26 9.21
CA GLU A 74 -8.97 -17.99 8.09
C GLU A 74 -7.53 -18.45 8.37
N TYR A 75 -6.65 -17.58 8.86
CA TYR A 75 -5.28 -17.93 9.24
C TYR A 75 -5.19 -18.67 10.58
N GLY A 76 -6.02 -18.32 11.54
CA GLY A 76 -6.03 -18.90 12.87
C GLY A 76 -6.56 -20.33 12.89
N SER A 77 -7.51 -20.69 12.02
CA SER A 77 -7.97 -22.06 11.87
C SER A 77 -6.85 -22.95 11.31
N ASP A 78 -6.15 -22.49 10.30
CA ASP A 78 -5.00 -23.17 9.73
C ASP A 78 -3.86 -23.32 10.77
N TYR A 79 -3.68 -22.31 11.64
CA TYR A 79 -2.69 -22.34 12.72
C TYR A 79 -3.10 -23.26 13.88
N SER A 80 -4.38 -23.38 14.22
CA SER A 80 -4.87 -24.24 15.31
C SER A 80 -4.97 -25.71 14.94
N ASP A 81 -5.13 -26.03 13.65
CA ASP A 81 -5.05 -27.40 13.13
C ASP A 81 -3.60 -27.90 12.99
N GLU A 82 -2.66 -27.16 13.56
CA GLU A 82 -1.21 -27.32 13.50
C GLU A 82 -0.63 -28.63 14.10
N SER A 83 -1.41 -29.47 14.69
CA SER A 83 -0.88 -30.80 15.06
C SER A 83 -0.29 -31.54 13.84
N ASP A 84 -0.60 -31.12 12.61
CA ASP A 84 -0.17 -31.73 11.36
C ASP A 84 0.77 -30.84 10.49
N LEU A 85 0.87 -29.51 10.74
CA LEU A 85 1.76 -28.61 10.01
C LEU A 85 3.20 -28.70 10.57
N ASP A 86 4.02 -29.54 9.94
CA ASP A 86 5.44 -29.66 10.25
C ASP A 86 6.24 -28.64 9.41
N PRO A 87 6.86 -27.59 10.02
CA PRO A 87 7.66 -26.59 9.29
C PRO A 87 8.78 -27.20 8.45
N ARG A 88 9.19 -28.44 8.77
CA ARG A 88 10.22 -29.17 8.02
C ARG A 88 9.68 -29.84 6.75
N LYS A 89 8.37 -30.11 6.72
CA LYS A 89 7.72 -30.77 5.59
C LYS A 89 7.07 -29.77 4.63
N GLU A 90 6.48 -28.70 5.19
CA GLU A 90 5.74 -27.65 4.45
C GLU A 90 6.21 -26.24 4.85
N PRO A 91 7.50 -25.90 4.61
CA PRO A 91 8.06 -24.62 5.08
C PRO A 91 7.37 -23.39 4.47
N GLU A 92 6.93 -23.48 3.21
CA GLU A 92 6.23 -22.35 2.53
C GLU A 92 4.86 -22.09 3.16
N ARG A 93 4.08 -23.15 3.40
CA ARG A 93 2.77 -23.04 4.02
C ARG A 93 2.89 -22.57 5.48
N TRP A 94 3.87 -23.11 6.22
CA TRP A 94 4.16 -22.64 7.57
C TRP A 94 4.47 -21.15 7.58
N ASN A 95 5.34 -20.68 6.68
CA ASN A 95 5.72 -19.28 6.58
C ASN A 95 4.52 -18.39 6.25
N GLN A 96 3.65 -18.83 5.35
CA GLN A 96 2.42 -18.11 5.00
C GLN A 96 1.50 -17.93 6.22
N VAL A 97 1.19 -19.03 6.91
CA VAL A 97 0.31 -19.00 8.09
C VAL A 97 0.93 -18.17 9.21
N ALA A 98 2.21 -18.39 9.54
CA ALA A 98 2.91 -17.63 10.58
C ALA A 98 2.95 -16.12 10.28
N THR A 99 3.17 -15.75 9.02
CA THR A 99 3.15 -14.34 8.59
C THR A 99 1.75 -13.75 8.71
N GLY A 100 0.72 -14.47 8.24
CA GLY A 100 -0.67 -14.04 8.35
C GLY A 100 -1.07 -13.79 9.80
N VAL A 101 -0.81 -14.74 10.70
CA VAL A 101 -1.08 -14.57 12.13
C VAL A 101 -0.30 -13.39 12.72
N THR A 102 0.98 -13.21 12.35
CA THR A 102 1.79 -12.07 12.83
C THR A 102 1.16 -10.73 12.45
N VAL A 103 0.73 -10.59 11.19
CA VAL A 103 0.10 -9.37 10.69
C VAL A 103 -1.23 -9.13 11.41
N MET A 104 -2.08 -10.14 11.48
CA MET A 104 -3.40 -10.02 12.10
C MET A 104 -3.33 -9.74 13.61
N ASP A 105 -2.43 -10.40 14.33
CA ASP A 105 -2.17 -10.12 15.75
C ASP A 105 -1.69 -8.67 15.96
N SER A 106 -0.87 -8.16 15.04
CA SER A 106 -0.39 -6.78 15.10
C SER A 106 -1.54 -5.78 14.97
N LEU A 107 -2.45 -6.02 14.03
CA LEU A 107 -3.62 -5.16 13.78
C LEU A 107 -4.64 -5.27 14.93
N LEU A 108 -5.01 -6.49 15.33
CA LEU A 108 -5.98 -6.72 16.41
C LEU A 108 -5.49 -6.22 17.77
N CYS A 109 -4.20 -6.41 18.09
CA CYS A 109 -3.62 -5.81 19.30
C CYS A 109 -3.65 -4.28 19.23
N GLY A 110 -3.41 -3.71 18.05
CA GLY A 110 -3.49 -2.27 17.83
C GLY A 110 -4.89 -1.72 18.08
N VAL A 111 -5.93 -2.36 17.55
CA VAL A 111 -7.34 -1.97 17.76
C VAL A 111 -7.72 -1.98 19.24
N ARG A 112 -7.19 -2.91 20.02
CA ARG A 112 -7.49 -3.10 21.46
C ARG A 112 -6.63 -2.26 22.40
N ASP A 113 -5.56 -1.65 21.92
CA ASP A 113 -4.57 -0.91 22.69
C ASP A 113 -4.56 0.59 22.25
N SER A 114 -3.56 1.30 22.63
CA SER A 114 -3.36 2.68 22.20
C SER A 114 -2.74 2.73 20.81
N ILE A 115 -3.24 3.60 19.93
CA ILE A 115 -2.69 3.90 18.60
C ILE A 115 -1.16 4.10 18.65
N LYS A 116 -0.65 4.74 19.72
CA LYS A 116 0.79 4.97 19.91
C LYS A 116 1.60 3.68 20.08
N ASN A 117 0.96 2.59 20.46
CA ASN A 117 1.58 1.29 20.66
C ASN A 117 1.53 0.42 19.40
N LEU A 118 0.80 0.82 18.38
CA LEU A 118 0.60 0.05 17.15
C LEU A 118 1.92 -0.37 16.47
N PRO A 119 2.91 0.53 16.24
CA PRO A 119 4.20 0.11 15.68
C PRO A 119 4.98 -0.84 16.59
N PHE A 120 4.85 -0.68 17.92
CA PHE A 120 5.50 -1.56 18.88
C PHE A 120 4.89 -2.97 18.87
N ASN A 121 3.56 -3.06 18.71
CA ASN A 121 2.86 -4.35 18.57
C ASN A 121 3.36 -5.09 17.32
N ALA A 122 3.42 -4.40 16.17
CA ALA A 122 3.90 -4.98 14.92
C ALA A 122 5.35 -5.50 15.05
N CYS A 123 6.24 -4.71 15.60
CA CYS A 123 7.63 -5.12 15.84
C CYS A 123 7.74 -6.29 16.84
N TYR A 124 6.89 -6.31 17.87
CA TYR A 124 6.87 -7.39 18.86
C TYR A 124 6.43 -8.71 18.24
N ASN A 125 5.38 -8.68 17.44
CA ASN A 125 4.87 -9.87 16.78
C ASN A 125 5.86 -10.39 15.74
N ALA A 126 6.46 -9.53 14.92
CA ALA A 126 7.53 -9.92 13.99
C ALA A 126 8.72 -10.57 14.70
N LYS A 127 9.09 -10.10 15.93
CA LYS A 127 10.13 -10.71 16.76
C LYS A 127 9.73 -12.12 17.22
N SER A 128 8.46 -12.36 17.53
CA SER A 128 7.96 -13.65 17.99
C SER A 128 8.05 -14.73 16.90
N TYR A 129 8.10 -14.31 15.63
CA TYR A 129 8.18 -15.14 14.44
C TYR A 129 9.53 -15.02 13.70
N GLU A 130 10.65 -15.08 14.41
CA GLU A 130 12.02 -15.26 13.92
C GLU A 130 12.81 -13.99 13.51
N TRP A 131 12.22 -12.80 13.45
CA TRP A 131 13.02 -11.62 13.15
C TRP A 131 13.88 -11.19 14.34
N SER A 132 15.16 -10.91 14.09
CA SER A 132 16.06 -10.36 15.12
C SER A 132 15.71 -8.88 15.39
N TYR A 133 16.04 -8.39 16.59
CA TYR A 133 15.88 -6.97 16.89
C TYR A 133 16.69 -6.06 15.97
N ASP A 134 17.87 -6.51 15.53
CA ASP A 134 18.70 -5.75 14.58
C ASP A 134 18.00 -5.65 13.22
N ARG A 135 17.44 -6.76 12.70
CA ARG A 135 16.68 -6.75 11.45
C ARG A 135 15.47 -5.83 11.52
N ILE A 136 14.70 -5.87 12.62
CA ILE A 136 13.55 -4.98 12.83
C ILE A 136 14.01 -3.53 12.85
N ARG A 137 15.10 -3.22 13.56
CA ARG A 137 15.65 -1.87 13.63
C ARG A 137 16.08 -1.36 12.26
N GLU A 138 16.88 -2.13 11.52
CA GLU A 138 17.33 -1.79 10.17
C GLU A 138 16.15 -1.56 9.22
N SER A 139 15.11 -2.40 9.29
CA SER A 139 13.90 -2.20 8.52
C SER A 139 13.22 -0.87 8.88
N ILE A 140 13.00 -0.59 10.17
CA ILE A 140 12.36 0.66 10.63
C ILE A 140 13.17 1.91 10.21
N GLU A 141 14.50 1.84 10.29
CA GLU A 141 15.39 2.93 9.90
C GLU A 141 15.40 3.18 8.39
N SER A 142 15.15 2.14 7.58
CA SER A 142 15.05 2.23 6.11
C SER A 142 13.72 2.77 5.62
N LEU A 143 12.65 2.73 6.43
CA LEU A 143 11.34 3.19 6.03
C LEU A 143 11.30 4.72 5.94
N ASP A 144 10.82 5.22 4.82
CA ASP A 144 10.56 6.64 4.60
C ASP A 144 9.23 6.81 3.83
N TYR A 145 8.82 8.04 3.63
CA TYR A 145 7.55 8.30 2.94
C TYR A 145 7.56 7.82 1.49
N ALA A 146 8.72 7.83 0.83
CA ALA A 146 8.86 7.38 -0.55
C ALA A 146 8.85 5.85 -0.66
N SER A 147 9.46 5.14 0.30
CA SER A 147 9.52 3.67 0.31
C SER A 147 8.15 2.98 0.45
N ARG A 148 7.14 3.69 0.98
CA ARG A 148 5.75 3.21 1.13
C ARG A 148 5.20 2.56 -0.13
N PHE A 149 5.32 3.26 -1.25
CA PHE A 149 4.69 2.82 -2.49
C PHE A 149 5.42 1.63 -3.11
N ARG A 150 6.74 1.58 -2.95
CA ARG A 150 7.54 0.46 -3.44
C ARG A 150 7.32 -0.82 -2.62
N HIS A 151 7.26 -0.72 -1.31
CA HIS A 151 7.01 -1.87 -0.42
C HIS A 151 5.56 -2.35 -0.47
N GLY A 152 4.62 -1.49 -0.85
CA GLY A 152 3.22 -1.85 -1.09
C GLY A 152 2.98 -2.60 -2.40
N LEU A 153 4.01 -2.85 -3.22
CA LEU A 153 3.91 -3.56 -4.49
C LEU A 153 4.62 -4.92 -4.41
N SER A 154 4.12 -5.91 -5.17
CA SER A 154 4.80 -7.20 -5.24
C SER A 154 6.21 -7.08 -5.84
N PRO A 155 7.19 -7.88 -5.43
CA PRO A 155 8.55 -7.84 -5.99
C PRO A 155 8.59 -8.01 -7.51
N GLU A 156 7.71 -8.84 -8.06
CA GLU A 156 7.61 -9.02 -9.51
C GLU A 156 7.15 -7.72 -10.18
N LEU A 157 6.13 -7.05 -9.62
CA LEU A 157 5.66 -5.77 -10.16
C LEU A 157 6.72 -4.68 -10.04
N VAL A 158 7.43 -4.60 -8.92
CA VAL A 158 8.56 -3.67 -8.73
C VAL A 158 9.63 -3.90 -9.80
N ALA A 159 10.01 -5.15 -10.05
CA ALA A 159 11.00 -5.47 -11.09
C ALA A 159 10.55 -5.04 -12.49
N GLU A 160 9.27 -5.23 -12.84
CA GLU A 160 8.72 -4.80 -14.13
C GLU A 160 8.65 -3.26 -14.24
N ILE A 161 8.30 -2.56 -13.16
CA ILE A 161 8.34 -1.10 -13.12
C ILE A 161 9.77 -0.60 -13.30
N ASP A 162 10.76 -1.19 -12.63
CA ASP A 162 12.17 -0.84 -12.76
C ASP A 162 12.65 -0.97 -14.22
N VAL A 163 12.35 -2.11 -14.87
CA VAL A 163 12.69 -2.36 -16.27
C VAL A 163 12.03 -1.32 -17.20
N ALA A 164 10.74 -1.08 -17.02
CA ALA A 164 10.01 -0.12 -17.84
C ALA A 164 10.48 1.33 -17.59
N THR A 165 10.81 1.66 -16.34
CA THR A 165 11.34 2.99 -15.97
C THR A 165 12.72 3.23 -16.57
N VAL A 166 13.59 2.23 -16.61
CA VAL A 166 14.89 2.33 -17.30
C VAL A 166 14.69 2.55 -18.81
N LYS A 167 13.71 1.86 -19.41
CA LYS A 167 13.43 1.94 -20.85
C LYS A 167 12.86 3.30 -21.28
N PHE A 168 11.93 3.87 -20.51
CA PHE A 168 11.16 5.05 -20.91
C PHE A 168 11.55 6.34 -20.16
N GLY A 169 12.20 6.23 -19.02
CA GLY A 169 12.29 7.26 -17.99
C GLY A 169 11.01 7.35 -17.17
N PRO A 170 11.10 7.81 -15.90
CA PRO A 170 9.99 7.72 -14.94
C PRO A 170 8.72 8.46 -15.41
N LEU A 171 8.82 9.70 -15.84
CA LEU A 171 7.64 10.47 -16.28
C LEU A 171 7.01 9.94 -17.58
N ASN A 172 7.82 9.47 -18.52
CA ASN A 172 7.28 8.89 -19.74
C ASN A 172 6.62 7.53 -19.49
N PHE A 173 7.16 6.74 -18.54
CA PHE A 173 6.48 5.54 -18.06
C PHE A 173 5.09 5.90 -17.53
N VAL A 174 5.01 6.84 -16.57
CA VAL A 174 3.74 7.25 -15.96
C VAL A 174 2.76 7.75 -17.03
N LYS A 175 3.19 8.62 -17.94
CA LYS A 175 2.34 9.09 -19.04
C LYS A 175 1.77 7.94 -19.88
N LYS A 176 2.62 7.00 -20.29
CA LYS A 176 2.18 5.83 -21.06
C LYS A 176 1.19 4.98 -20.27
N PHE A 177 1.52 4.69 -19.03
CA PHE A 177 0.72 3.86 -18.12
C PHE A 177 -0.67 4.47 -17.91
N LEU A 178 -0.75 5.74 -17.50
CA LEU A 178 -2.02 6.42 -17.23
C LEU A 178 -2.84 6.63 -18.51
N ARG A 179 -2.21 6.96 -19.65
CA ARG A 179 -2.92 7.05 -20.93
C ARG A 179 -3.52 5.71 -21.33
N ASN A 180 -2.75 4.62 -21.23
CA ASN A 180 -3.26 3.30 -21.53
C ASN A 180 -4.41 2.90 -20.60
N HIS A 181 -4.35 3.32 -19.33
CA HIS A 181 -5.46 3.09 -18.41
C HIS A 181 -6.73 3.83 -18.86
N LEU A 182 -6.63 5.09 -19.23
CA LEU A 182 -7.77 5.85 -19.77
C LEU A 182 -8.32 5.22 -21.06
N LEU A 183 -7.44 4.79 -21.97
CA LEU A 183 -7.84 4.12 -23.23
C LEU A 183 -8.62 2.83 -22.99
N ASP A 184 -8.25 2.02 -22.01
CA ASP A 184 -8.97 0.79 -21.65
C ASP A 184 -10.42 1.06 -21.23
N HIS A 185 -10.69 2.28 -20.75
CA HIS A 185 -12.03 2.75 -20.37
C HIS A 185 -12.70 3.61 -21.47
N GLY A 186 -12.16 3.60 -22.70
CA GLY A 186 -12.72 4.34 -23.84
C GLY A 186 -12.54 5.87 -23.74
N ILE A 187 -11.64 6.35 -22.90
CA ILE A 187 -11.37 7.78 -22.69
C ILE A 187 -10.20 8.20 -23.56
N HIS A 188 -10.46 9.10 -24.52
CA HIS A 188 -9.50 9.55 -25.52
C HIS A 188 -9.21 11.06 -25.48
N ASP A 189 -9.98 11.80 -24.71
CA ASP A 189 -9.92 13.26 -24.61
C ASP A 189 -10.37 13.76 -23.22
N GLY A 190 -10.42 15.07 -23.05
CA GLY A 190 -10.91 15.73 -21.85
C GLY A 190 -9.80 16.19 -20.89
N GLU A 191 -10.21 16.90 -19.84
CA GLU A 191 -9.29 17.59 -18.93
C GLU A 191 -8.28 16.66 -18.23
N VAL A 192 -8.67 15.44 -17.87
CA VAL A 192 -7.77 14.46 -17.24
C VAL A 192 -6.76 13.94 -18.24
N TRP A 193 -7.19 13.70 -19.50
CA TRP A 193 -6.28 13.34 -20.59
C TRP A 193 -5.23 14.41 -20.84
N ASP A 194 -5.64 15.68 -20.82
CA ASP A 194 -4.75 16.84 -21.00
C ASP A 194 -3.77 16.93 -19.82
N CYS A 195 -4.21 16.71 -18.58
CA CYS A 195 -3.31 16.66 -17.42
C CYS A 195 -2.22 15.58 -17.58
N VAL A 196 -2.58 14.39 -18.04
CA VAL A 196 -1.59 13.33 -18.31
C VAL A 196 -0.63 13.75 -19.44
N ALA A 197 -1.13 14.44 -20.49
CA ALA A 197 -0.32 14.91 -21.59
C ALA A 197 0.72 15.96 -21.15
N GLU A 198 0.32 16.86 -20.27
CA GLU A 198 1.14 17.98 -19.77
C GLU A 198 2.10 17.57 -18.66
N LEU A 199 1.96 16.36 -18.08
CA LEU A 199 2.81 15.88 -16.99
C LEU A 199 4.30 15.99 -17.36
N SER A 200 5.07 16.75 -16.58
CA SER A 200 6.51 17.00 -16.77
C SER A 200 7.13 17.44 -15.45
N GLU A 201 8.44 17.49 -15.36
CA GLU A 201 9.11 18.03 -14.16
C GLU A 201 8.72 19.48 -13.85
N SER A 202 8.44 20.28 -14.87
CA SER A 202 7.99 21.66 -14.69
C SER A 202 6.54 21.72 -14.20
N SER A 203 5.64 20.90 -14.76
CA SER A 203 4.24 20.87 -14.32
C SER A 203 4.09 20.33 -12.90
N CYS A 204 4.94 19.39 -12.48
CA CYS A 204 4.98 18.90 -11.11
C CYS A 204 5.27 19.97 -10.06
N LYS A 205 5.84 21.12 -10.47
CA LYS A 205 6.17 22.26 -9.61
C LYS A 205 5.28 23.47 -9.88
N ASP A 206 4.36 23.39 -10.83
CA ASP A 206 3.47 24.48 -11.21
C ASP A 206 2.21 24.48 -10.34
N PRO A 207 2.00 25.49 -9.49
CA PRO A 207 0.80 25.57 -8.66
C PRO A 207 -0.49 25.54 -9.46
N SER A 208 -0.52 26.12 -10.67
CA SER A 208 -1.73 26.13 -11.50
C SER A 208 -2.11 24.73 -12.02
N TYR A 209 -1.12 23.88 -12.26
CA TYR A 209 -1.33 22.49 -12.62
C TYR A 209 -1.85 21.67 -11.43
N ILE A 210 -1.28 21.90 -10.25
CA ILE A 210 -1.71 21.25 -9.00
C ILE A 210 -3.15 21.66 -8.66
N ASP A 211 -3.45 22.96 -8.65
CA ASP A 211 -4.80 23.49 -8.39
C ASP A 211 -5.84 22.91 -9.39
N ARG A 212 -5.44 22.68 -10.65
CA ARG A 212 -6.31 22.04 -11.64
C ARG A 212 -6.61 20.58 -11.28
N LEU A 213 -5.61 19.82 -10.89
CA LEU A 213 -5.78 18.42 -10.46
C LEU A 213 -6.66 18.32 -9.21
N GLU A 214 -6.44 19.18 -8.21
CA GLU A 214 -7.24 19.20 -6.98
C GLU A 214 -8.71 19.53 -7.26
N ARG A 215 -8.97 20.50 -8.18
CA ARG A 215 -10.34 20.81 -8.61
C ARG A 215 -11.00 19.64 -9.34
N LEU A 216 -10.25 18.91 -10.18
CA LEU A 216 -10.76 17.74 -10.88
C LEU A 216 -11.03 16.60 -9.89
N SER A 217 -10.14 16.36 -8.93
CA SER A 217 -10.34 15.38 -7.87
C SER A 217 -11.65 15.64 -7.13
N LYS A 218 -11.81 16.86 -6.62
CA LYS A 218 -13.03 17.25 -5.91
C LYS A 218 -14.30 17.12 -6.77
N LYS A 219 -14.25 17.53 -8.03
CA LYS A 219 -15.38 17.40 -8.96
C LYS A 219 -15.80 15.94 -9.12
N TYR A 220 -14.86 15.05 -9.36
CA TYR A 220 -15.18 13.65 -9.60
C TYR A 220 -15.56 12.89 -8.31
N ASP A 221 -15.02 13.28 -7.15
CA ASP A 221 -15.47 12.79 -5.85
C ASP A 221 -16.93 13.21 -5.57
N GLU A 222 -17.30 14.47 -5.84
CA GLU A 222 -18.66 14.97 -5.72
C GLU A 222 -19.61 14.25 -6.70
N ASP A 223 -19.19 14.05 -7.94
CA ASP A 223 -19.94 13.30 -8.95
C ASP A 223 -20.14 11.83 -8.52
N TYR A 224 -19.11 11.18 -7.99
CA TYR A 224 -19.17 9.79 -7.49
C TYR A 224 -20.12 9.64 -6.30
N CYS A 225 -20.07 10.57 -5.35
CA CYS A 225 -20.90 10.52 -4.14
C CYS A 225 -22.37 10.93 -4.36
N SER A 226 -22.65 11.77 -5.37
CA SER A 226 -23.96 12.38 -5.58
C SER A 226 -24.92 11.56 -6.47
N ASN A 227 -24.41 10.59 -7.25
CA ASN A 227 -25.21 9.89 -8.26
C ASN A 227 -25.26 8.38 -8.00
N ILE A 228 -26.36 7.96 -7.37
CA ILE A 228 -26.67 6.54 -7.09
C ILE A 228 -27.11 5.78 -8.37
N ASP A 229 -27.47 6.49 -9.45
CA ASP A 229 -28.09 5.93 -10.67
C ASP A 229 -27.15 5.92 -11.90
N TYR A 230 -25.85 5.88 -11.72
CA TYR A 230 -24.93 5.79 -12.87
C TYR A 230 -25.05 4.45 -13.60
N GLU A 231 -25.08 4.52 -14.92
CA GLU A 231 -24.82 3.36 -15.79
C GLU A 231 -23.43 2.78 -15.47
N PRO A 232 -23.26 1.44 -15.49
CA PRO A 232 -21.96 0.81 -15.16
C PRO A 232 -20.77 1.38 -15.94
N ALA A 233 -20.95 1.75 -17.20
CA ALA A 233 -19.91 2.34 -18.03
C ALA A 233 -19.50 3.75 -17.55
N GLN A 234 -20.46 4.54 -17.07
CA GLN A 234 -20.19 5.88 -16.52
C GLN A 234 -19.42 5.76 -15.20
N LEU A 235 -19.81 4.82 -14.35
CA LEU A 235 -19.10 4.55 -13.09
C LEU A 235 -17.66 4.09 -13.33
N GLN A 236 -17.44 3.22 -14.33
CA GLN A 236 -16.09 2.78 -14.71
C GLN A 236 -15.23 3.95 -15.22
N ALA A 237 -15.78 4.82 -16.06
CA ALA A 237 -15.06 5.99 -16.54
C ALA A 237 -14.72 6.95 -15.41
N LEU A 238 -15.65 7.19 -14.49
CA LEU A 238 -15.45 8.03 -13.31
C LEU A 238 -14.35 7.49 -12.41
N THR A 239 -14.38 6.18 -12.12
CA THR A 239 -13.33 5.50 -11.35
C THR A 239 -11.96 5.63 -12.03
N ALA A 240 -11.90 5.50 -13.36
CA ALA A 240 -10.67 5.68 -14.12
C ALA A 240 -10.12 7.12 -14.02
N TYR A 241 -10.97 8.13 -14.09
CA TYR A 241 -10.55 9.52 -13.88
C TYR A 241 -9.98 9.75 -12.47
N MET A 242 -10.68 9.27 -11.44
CA MET A 242 -10.24 9.40 -10.06
C MET A 242 -8.88 8.74 -9.83
N SER A 243 -8.71 7.51 -10.33
CA SER A 243 -7.46 6.75 -10.21
C SER A 243 -6.27 7.46 -10.87
N VAL A 244 -6.48 8.06 -12.04
CA VAL A 244 -5.45 8.81 -12.76
C VAL A 244 -5.08 10.09 -12.03
N ILE A 245 -6.06 10.86 -11.56
CA ILE A 245 -5.82 12.09 -10.81
C ILE A 245 -5.08 11.78 -9.50
N ASP A 246 -5.53 10.77 -8.77
CA ASP A 246 -4.90 10.34 -7.52
C ASP A 246 -3.44 9.87 -7.76
N SER A 247 -3.20 9.10 -8.82
CA SER A 247 -1.85 8.71 -9.24
C SER A 247 -0.93 9.91 -9.44
N ILE A 248 -1.41 10.95 -10.12
CA ILE A 248 -0.63 12.16 -10.37
C ILE A 248 -0.41 12.93 -9.06
N LEU A 249 -1.47 13.18 -8.29
CA LEU A 249 -1.37 13.94 -7.03
C LEU A 249 -0.42 13.28 -6.02
N ARG A 250 -0.47 11.95 -5.88
CA ARG A 250 0.48 11.21 -5.04
C ARG A 250 1.92 11.35 -5.55
N GLY A 251 2.13 11.27 -6.86
CA GLY A 251 3.45 11.43 -7.45
C GLY A 251 4.04 12.83 -7.27
N LEU A 252 3.20 13.87 -7.21
CA LEU A 252 3.66 15.26 -6.99
C LEU A 252 4.26 15.48 -5.59
N GLY A 253 3.90 14.66 -4.60
CA GLY A 253 4.43 14.70 -3.24
C GLY A 253 5.79 14.02 -3.06
N GLY A 254 6.29 13.30 -4.09
CA GLY A 254 7.51 12.49 -4.04
C GLY A 254 8.59 12.94 -5.02
N SER A 255 9.60 12.08 -5.19
CA SER A 255 10.61 12.28 -6.23
C SER A 255 10.09 11.78 -7.60
N VAL A 256 10.67 12.30 -8.68
CA VAL A 256 10.32 11.86 -10.05
C VAL A 256 10.60 10.38 -10.25
N GLU A 257 11.63 9.84 -9.61
CA GLU A 257 12.02 8.45 -9.65
C GLU A 257 10.99 7.52 -9.00
N GLU A 258 10.28 7.99 -7.97
CA GLU A 258 9.26 7.25 -7.26
C GLU A 258 7.87 7.30 -7.93
N PHE A 259 7.67 8.22 -8.87
CA PHE A 259 6.39 8.42 -9.53
C PHE A 259 5.79 7.15 -10.18
N PRO A 260 6.59 6.29 -10.85
CA PRO A 260 6.09 5.02 -11.39
C PRO A 260 5.41 4.11 -10.36
N TYR A 261 5.98 4.03 -9.16
CA TYR A 261 5.43 3.22 -8.08
C TYR A 261 4.14 3.83 -7.51
N HIS A 262 4.09 5.18 -7.37
CA HIS A 262 2.88 5.90 -6.96
C HIS A 262 1.72 5.64 -7.92
N ALA A 263 2.00 5.69 -9.23
CA ALA A 263 1.00 5.47 -10.26
C ALA A 263 0.43 4.03 -10.21
N CYS A 264 1.30 3.03 -10.07
CA CYS A 264 0.87 1.64 -9.95
C CYS A 264 0.14 1.37 -8.63
N TYR A 265 0.61 1.98 -7.53
CA TYR A 265 -0.03 1.83 -6.23
C TYR A 265 -1.46 2.40 -6.19
N ALA A 266 -1.68 3.57 -6.80
CA ALA A 266 -3.02 4.16 -6.90
C ALA A 266 -4.01 3.28 -7.68
N MET A 267 -3.53 2.43 -8.60
CA MET A 267 -4.38 1.47 -9.31
C MET A 267 -4.79 0.29 -8.42
N LEU A 268 -3.96 -0.11 -7.45
CA LEU A 268 -4.37 -1.10 -6.43
C LEU A 268 -5.53 -0.57 -5.59
N ASP A 269 -5.47 0.70 -5.17
CA ASP A 269 -6.57 1.36 -4.45
C ASP A 269 -7.88 1.34 -5.27
N SER A 270 -7.76 1.25 -6.60
CA SER A 270 -8.88 1.14 -7.54
C SER A 270 -9.29 -0.31 -7.83
N ARG A 271 -8.94 -1.24 -6.96
CA ARG A 271 -9.25 -2.67 -7.02
C ARG A 271 -8.61 -3.43 -8.20
N TRP A 272 -7.45 -2.97 -8.65
CA TRP A 272 -6.64 -3.77 -9.55
C TRP A 272 -5.81 -4.78 -8.73
N ASP A 273 -5.75 -6.01 -9.22
CA ASP A 273 -4.83 -7.02 -8.69
C ASP A 273 -3.42 -6.87 -9.28
N PHE A 274 -2.44 -7.45 -8.60
CA PHE A 274 -1.04 -7.42 -9.06
C PHE A 274 -0.86 -8.04 -10.46
N GLY A 275 -1.61 -9.08 -10.78
CA GLY A 275 -1.54 -9.75 -12.09
C GLY A 275 -1.94 -8.81 -13.23
N LYS A 276 -3.01 -8.03 -13.06
CA LYS A 276 -3.43 -7.01 -14.02
C LYS A 276 -2.39 -5.91 -14.17
N LEU A 277 -1.83 -5.44 -13.06
CA LEU A 277 -0.79 -4.41 -13.09
C LEU A 277 0.46 -4.89 -13.82
N ILE A 278 0.97 -6.08 -13.51
CA ILE A 278 2.11 -6.68 -14.18
C ILE A 278 1.86 -6.81 -15.68
N ALA A 279 0.69 -7.34 -16.07
CA ALA A 279 0.32 -7.47 -17.48
C ALA A 279 0.27 -6.10 -18.17
N LYS A 280 -0.27 -5.07 -17.49
CA LYS A 280 -0.34 -3.71 -18.00
C LYS A 280 1.03 -3.07 -18.18
N VAL A 281 1.91 -3.19 -17.19
CA VAL A 281 3.29 -2.67 -17.27
C VAL A 281 4.05 -3.34 -18.42
N LYS A 282 3.96 -4.66 -18.55
CA LYS A 282 4.55 -5.43 -19.67
C LYS A 282 4.03 -5.03 -21.04
N SER A 283 2.80 -4.55 -21.13
CA SER A 283 2.17 -4.11 -22.39
C SER A 283 2.56 -2.71 -22.86
N LEU A 284 3.35 -1.96 -22.09
CA LEU A 284 3.79 -0.59 -22.41
C LEU A 284 4.91 -0.53 -23.48
N GLU A 285 4.87 -1.36 -24.49
CA GLU A 285 5.87 -1.37 -25.56
C GLU A 285 5.90 -0.11 -26.45
#